data_0fbd3aeef2ea8d25876e43225270e109
#
_entry.id   0fbd3aeef2ea8d25876e43225270e109
#
_cell.length_a   1.000
_cell.length_b   1.000
_cell.length_c   1.000
_cell.angle_alpha   90.00
_cell.angle_beta   90.00
_cell.angle_gamma   90.00
#
_symmetry.space_group_name_H-M   'P 1'
#
loop_
_entity.id
_entity.type
_entity.pdbx_description
1 polymer ?
#
loop_
_entity_poly.entity_id
_entity_poly.type
_entity_poly.pdbx_seq_one_letter_code
_entity_poly.pdbx_strand_id
1 'polypeptide(L)'
;MSHDDPTVTDPTLYKVIFENERVRVLEYRDEPGDRTHPHQHPDSVMVTLSAFRRRITVDDRSAEVELHAGEARWIGAQAHTGQNIGDTATYSVFVELKEPRPAPVPAGDPPLGPSRS
;
A
#
# COMPACT_ATOMS: atom_id res chain seq x y z
N MET A 1 -1.66 16.42 8.17
CA MET A 1 -1.13 15.06 8.00
C MET A 1 -1.48 14.23 9.22
N SER A 2 -1.95 13.02 9.02
CA SER A 2 -2.33 12.15 10.13
C SER A 2 -1.09 11.66 10.88
N HIS A 3 -1.20 11.50 12.20
CA HIS A 3 -0.14 10.88 13.01
C HIS A 3 0.12 9.44 12.58
N ASP A 4 -0.84 8.81 11.89
CA ASP A 4 -0.75 7.42 11.45
C ASP A 4 -0.25 7.29 10.02
N ASP A 5 0.17 8.40 9.40
CA ASP A 5 0.72 8.37 8.05
C ASP A 5 2.03 7.56 8.04
N PRO A 6 2.21 6.62 7.10
CA PRO A 6 3.43 5.78 7.08
C PRO A 6 4.72 6.57 6.94
N THR A 7 4.70 7.73 6.28
CA THR A 7 5.90 8.56 6.18
C THR A 7 6.24 9.23 7.50
N VAL A 8 5.30 9.29 8.44
CA VAL A 8 5.53 9.80 9.80
C VAL A 8 5.90 8.68 10.75
N THR A 9 5.19 7.53 10.67
CA THR A 9 5.43 6.41 11.58
C THR A 9 6.72 5.68 11.27
N ASP A 10 7.06 5.56 9.98
CA ASP A 10 8.21 4.78 9.51
C ASP A 10 8.97 5.55 8.41
N PRO A 11 9.57 6.71 8.77
CA PRO A 11 10.19 7.58 7.76
C PRO A 11 11.44 7.00 7.11
N THR A 12 12.05 5.98 7.71
CA THR A 12 13.20 5.30 7.11
C THR A 12 12.80 4.22 6.12
N LEU A 13 11.55 3.75 6.18
CA LEU A 13 11.05 2.69 5.31
C LEU A 13 10.21 3.23 4.16
N TYR A 14 9.47 4.32 4.38
CA TYR A 14 8.61 4.95 3.39
C TYR A 14 9.18 6.29 2.92
N LYS A 15 9.20 6.49 1.61
CA LYS A 15 9.69 7.72 1.01
C LYS A 15 8.74 8.19 -0.06
N VAL A 16 8.37 9.46 -0.05
CA VAL A 16 7.57 10.06 -1.13
C VAL A 16 8.49 10.25 -2.34
N ILE A 17 8.14 9.62 -3.45
CA ILE A 17 8.91 9.75 -4.69
C ILE A 17 8.18 10.56 -5.76
N PHE A 18 6.88 10.77 -5.60
CA PHE A 18 6.09 11.63 -6.47
C PHE A 18 4.82 12.04 -5.74
N GLU A 19 4.38 13.27 -5.97
CA GLU A 19 3.13 13.72 -5.39
C GLU A 19 2.55 14.86 -6.23
N ASN A 20 1.24 14.81 -6.44
CA ASN A 20 0.49 15.92 -7.02
C ASN A 20 -0.83 16.05 -6.26
N GLU A 21 -1.77 16.81 -6.81
CA GLU A 21 -3.05 17.03 -6.13
C GLU A 21 -3.95 15.80 -6.10
N ARG A 22 -3.65 14.76 -6.88
CA ARG A 22 -4.51 13.60 -7.04
C ARG A 22 -3.95 12.34 -6.43
N VAL A 23 -2.64 12.18 -6.45
CA VAL A 23 -1.98 10.97 -5.95
C VAL A 23 -0.73 11.33 -5.17
N ARG A 24 -0.35 10.41 -4.28
CA ARG A 24 0.95 10.42 -3.62
C ARG A 24 1.58 9.06 -3.83
N VAL A 25 2.79 9.03 -4.37
CA VAL A 25 3.49 7.78 -4.65
C VAL A 25 4.59 7.59 -3.63
N LEU A 26 4.52 6.46 -2.91
CA LEU A 26 5.49 6.11 -1.88
C LEU A 26 6.33 4.93 -2.35
N GLU A 27 7.62 5.00 -2.10
CA GLU A 27 8.51 3.87 -2.19
C GLU A 27 8.63 3.25 -0.81
N TYR A 28 8.54 1.94 -0.72
CA TYR A 28 8.72 1.18 0.52
C TYR A 28 9.86 0.19 0.34
N ARG A 29 10.80 0.20 1.27
CA ARG A 29 11.89 -0.77 1.32
C ARG A 29 12.12 -1.24 2.74
N ASP A 30 12.29 -2.55 2.93
CA ASP A 30 12.73 -3.08 4.20
C ASP A 30 13.57 -4.34 4.01
N GLU A 31 14.16 -4.79 5.11
CA GLU A 31 14.95 -6.01 5.17
C GLU A 31 14.20 -7.08 5.95
N PRO A 32 14.58 -8.36 5.81
CA PRO A 32 13.98 -9.42 6.62
C PRO A 32 13.99 -9.08 8.12
N GLY A 33 12.85 -9.28 8.75
CA GLY A 33 12.66 -8.98 10.17
C GLY A 33 12.15 -7.59 10.47
N ASP A 34 12.26 -6.65 9.53
CA ASP A 34 11.78 -5.28 9.74
C ASP A 34 10.28 -5.26 9.92
N ARG A 35 9.84 -4.38 10.82
CA ARG A 35 8.43 -4.23 11.16
C ARG A 35 8.06 -2.75 11.09
N THR A 36 6.88 -2.46 10.54
CA THR A 36 6.34 -1.11 10.58
C THR A 36 5.61 -0.87 11.91
N HIS A 37 5.54 0.40 12.31
CA HIS A 37 4.64 0.82 13.37
C HIS A 37 3.20 0.83 12.83
N PRO A 38 2.20 0.83 13.70
CA PRO A 38 0.81 0.97 13.22
C PRO A 38 0.67 2.24 12.39
N HIS A 39 0.08 2.10 11.22
CA HIS A 39 -0.11 3.22 10.30
C HIS A 39 -1.37 3.00 9.48
N GLN A 40 -1.82 4.06 8.82
CA GLN A 40 -3.04 4.04 8.03
C GLN A 40 -2.74 4.44 6.60
N HIS A 41 -3.24 3.64 5.66
CA HIS A 41 -3.18 3.94 4.23
C HIS A 41 -4.56 4.35 3.73
N PRO A 42 -4.62 5.32 2.81
CA PRO A 42 -5.83 5.52 2.01
C PRO A 42 -5.94 4.41 0.95
N ASP A 43 -7.02 4.43 0.17
CA ASP A 43 -7.11 3.55 -1.00
C ASP A 43 -5.87 3.73 -1.86
N SER A 44 -5.27 2.62 -2.27
CA SER A 44 -4.02 2.67 -3.03
C SER A 44 -3.84 1.45 -3.92
N VAL A 45 -2.97 1.59 -4.89
CA VAL A 45 -2.47 0.48 -5.69
C VAL A 45 -1.03 0.22 -5.25
N MET A 46 -0.74 -1.02 -4.87
CA MET A 46 0.62 -1.44 -4.56
C MET A 46 1.19 -2.18 -5.77
N VAL A 47 2.40 -1.81 -6.18
CA VAL A 47 3.14 -2.51 -7.23
C VAL A 47 4.39 -3.10 -6.60
N THR A 48 4.58 -4.41 -6.76
CA THR A 48 5.73 -5.09 -6.18
C THR A 48 6.91 -5.06 -7.15
N LEU A 49 8.09 -4.73 -6.62
CA LEU A 49 9.34 -4.70 -7.40
C LEU A 49 10.30 -5.81 -6.97
N SER A 50 9.94 -6.56 -5.93
CA SER A 50 10.70 -7.73 -5.47
C SER A 50 9.73 -8.81 -5.02
N ALA A 51 10.24 -10.03 -4.88
CA ALA A 51 9.48 -11.12 -4.26
C ALA A 51 9.68 -11.04 -2.74
N PHE A 52 8.61 -11.24 -1.97
CA PHE A 52 8.69 -11.16 -0.52
C PHE A 52 7.55 -11.90 0.15
N ARG A 53 7.70 -12.10 1.46
CA ARG A 53 6.67 -12.70 2.31
C ARG A 53 6.50 -11.83 3.55
N ARG A 54 5.26 -11.49 3.87
CA ARG A 54 4.95 -10.56 4.96
C ARG A 54 3.78 -11.05 5.79
N ARG A 55 3.76 -10.62 7.05
CA ARG A 55 2.60 -10.75 7.92
C ARG A 55 1.96 -9.38 8.08
N ILE A 56 0.68 -9.31 7.77
CA ILE A 56 -0.11 -8.09 7.94
C ILE A 56 -1.04 -8.31 9.13
N THR A 57 -1.05 -7.36 10.05
CA THR A 57 -1.88 -7.45 11.25
C THR A 57 -2.82 -6.27 11.31
N VAL A 58 -4.11 -6.58 11.48
CA VAL A 58 -5.19 -5.60 11.69
C VAL A 58 -5.88 -6.01 12.97
N ASP A 59 -5.82 -5.16 14.00
CA ASP A 59 -6.35 -5.46 15.34
C ASP A 59 -5.72 -6.77 15.86
N ASP A 60 -6.55 -7.78 16.13
CA ASP A 60 -6.11 -9.09 16.65
C ASP A 60 -6.00 -10.15 15.54
N ARG A 61 -6.16 -9.77 14.27
CA ARG A 61 -6.12 -10.69 13.14
C ARG A 61 -4.84 -10.47 12.33
N SER A 62 -4.26 -11.58 11.90
CA SER A 62 -3.07 -11.54 11.05
C SER A 62 -3.26 -12.44 9.83
N ALA A 63 -2.65 -12.04 8.73
CA ALA A 63 -2.59 -12.85 7.52
C ALA A 63 -1.17 -12.78 6.97
N GLU A 64 -0.72 -13.91 6.40
CA GLU A 64 0.56 -13.95 5.71
C GLU A 64 0.32 -13.85 4.21
N VAL A 65 1.09 -13.04 3.54
CA VAL A 65 1.01 -12.88 2.09
C VAL A 65 2.37 -13.14 1.48
N GLU A 66 2.37 -13.77 0.32
CA GLU A 66 3.58 -13.99 -0.47
C GLU A 66 3.30 -13.45 -1.86
N LEU A 67 4.16 -12.54 -2.32
CA LEU A 67 4.00 -11.89 -3.60
C LEU A 67 5.30 -12.00 -4.40
N HIS A 68 5.16 -12.00 -5.71
CA HIS A 68 6.28 -12.02 -6.65
C HIS A 68 6.50 -10.61 -7.19
N ALA A 69 7.66 -10.36 -7.78
CA ALA A 69 7.92 -9.10 -8.45
C ALA A 69 6.96 -8.91 -9.62
N GLY A 70 6.53 -7.67 -9.84
CA GLY A 70 5.68 -7.34 -10.97
C GLY A 70 4.19 -7.56 -10.76
N GLU A 71 3.74 -7.68 -9.52
CA GLU A 71 2.31 -7.78 -9.20
C GLU A 71 1.76 -6.42 -8.83
N ALA A 72 0.50 -6.15 -9.20
CA ALA A 72 -0.23 -4.97 -8.77
C ALA A 72 -1.45 -5.43 -7.97
N ARG A 73 -1.66 -4.81 -6.80
CA ARG A 73 -2.74 -5.16 -5.89
C ARG A 73 -3.46 -3.92 -5.41
N TRP A 74 -4.75 -3.99 -5.34
CA TRP A 74 -5.55 -2.95 -4.71
C TRP A 74 -5.49 -3.13 -3.19
N ILE A 75 -5.25 -2.04 -2.48
CA ILE A 75 -5.29 -2.02 -1.02
C ILE A 75 -6.31 -0.98 -0.61
N GLY A 76 -7.44 -1.45 -0.08
CA GLY A 76 -8.46 -0.55 0.45
C GLY A 76 -7.93 0.18 1.69
N ALA A 77 -8.46 1.37 1.93
CA ALA A 77 -8.08 2.17 3.08
C ALA A 77 -8.16 1.34 4.36
N GLN A 78 -7.07 1.29 5.10
CA GLN A 78 -6.98 0.48 6.32
C GLN A 78 -5.84 0.92 7.21
N ALA A 79 -5.99 0.62 8.50
CA ALA A 79 -4.91 0.74 9.48
C ALA A 79 -4.34 -0.64 9.74
N HIS A 80 -3.01 -0.77 9.70
CA HIS A 80 -2.38 -2.05 9.93
C HIS A 80 -0.90 -1.90 10.34
N THR A 81 -0.30 -3.03 10.70
CA THR A 81 1.15 -3.17 10.80
C THR A 81 1.58 -4.26 9.82
N GLY A 82 2.84 -4.19 9.39
CA GLY A 82 3.41 -5.21 8.54
C GLY A 82 4.78 -5.62 9.04
N GLN A 83 5.12 -6.90 8.82
CA GLN A 83 6.45 -7.41 9.14
C GLN A 83 6.95 -8.27 8.00
N ASN A 84 8.20 -8.05 7.61
CA ASN A 84 8.85 -8.92 6.64
C ASN A 84 9.25 -10.21 7.36
N ILE A 85 8.54 -11.30 7.05
CA ILE A 85 8.78 -12.60 7.66
C ILE A 85 9.51 -13.56 6.72
N GLY A 86 9.91 -13.07 5.55
CA GLY A 86 10.67 -13.85 4.59
C GLY A 86 12.17 -13.68 4.75
N ASP A 87 12.90 -14.14 3.77
CA ASP A 87 14.36 -14.07 3.73
C ASP A 87 14.87 -13.11 2.65
N THR A 88 13.98 -12.36 2.02
CA THR A 88 14.31 -11.37 1.00
C THR A 88 13.77 -9.99 1.42
N ALA A 89 14.42 -8.94 0.90
CA ALA A 89 13.96 -7.58 1.13
C ALA A 89 12.62 -7.34 0.44
N THR A 90 11.78 -6.51 1.04
CA THR A 90 10.57 -6.00 0.38
C THR A 90 10.93 -4.72 -0.35
N TYR A 91 10.53 -4.63 -1.61
CA TYR A 91 10.61 -3.40 -2.37
C TYR A 91 9.31 -3.25 -3.15
N SER A 92 8.56 -2.20 -2.84
CA SER A 92 7.27 -1.94 -3.49
C SER A 92 7.01 -0.45 -3.59
N VAL A 93 6.04 -0.13 -4.46
CA VAL A 93 5.59 1.24 -4.67
C VAL A 93 4.10 1.27 -4.40
N PHE A 94 3.67 2.27 -3.64
CA PHE A 94 2.25 2.50 -3.35
C PHE A 94 1.81 3.77 -4.06
N VAL A 95 0.78 3.65 -4.87
CA VAL A 95 0.12 4.82 -5.46
C VAL A 95 -1.12 5.10 -4.64
N GLU A 96 -1.03 6.08 -3.76
CA GLU A 96 -2.12 6.46 -2.84
C GLU A 96 -3.02 7.49 -3.51
N LEU A 97 -4.33 7.26 -3.44
CA LEU A 97 -5.31 8.18 -3.98
C LEU A 97 -5.62 9.25 -2.93
N LYS A 98 -5.56 10.51 -3.33
CA LYS A 98 -5.87 11.62 -2.44
C LYS A 98 -7.35 11.97 -2.42
N GLU A 99 -8.07 11.57 -3.48
CA GLU A 99 -9.49 11.84 -3.55
C GLU A 99 -10.25 10.89 -2.63
N PRO A 100 -11.31 11.36 -1.97
CA PRO A 100 -12.13 10.46 -1.18
C PRO A 100 -12.77 9.41 -2.08
N ARG A 101 -13.07 8.23 -1.50
CA ARG A 101 -13.74 7.18 -2.23
C ARG A 101 -15.04 7.73 -2.83
N PRO A 102 -15.24 7.60 -4.15
CA PRO A 102 -16.46 8.13 -4.78
C PRO A 102 -17.68 7.35 -4.32
N ALA A 103 -18.83 8.01 -4.40
CA ALA A 103 -20.10 7.35 -4.18
C ALA A 103 -20.30 6.26 -5.24
N PRO A 104 -21.03 5.17 -4.89
CA PRO A 104 -21.33 4.15 -5.88
C PRO A 104 -21.98 4.73 -7.13
N VAL A 105 -21.49 4.35 -8.30
CA VAL A 105 -22.05 4.79 -9.56
C VAL A 105 -23.29 3.94 -9.85
N PRO A 106 -24.42 4.55 -10.27
CA PRO A 106 -25.58 3.76 -10.66
C PRO A 106 -25.22 2.76 -11.75
N ALA A 107 -25.89 1.60 -11.74
CA ALA A 107 -25.69 0.60 -12.77
C ALA A 107 -25.94 1.21 -14.13
N GLY A 108 -25.06 0.95 -15.08
CA GLY A 108 -25.14 1.48 -16.43
C GLY A 108 -24.06 0.85 -17.27
N ASP A 109 -23.95 1.34 -18.50
CA ASP A 109 -22.93 0.82 -19.39
C ASP A 109 -21.53 1.17 -18.86
N PRO A 110 -20.60 0.24 -18.89
CA PRO A 110 -19.24 0.52 -18.49
C PRO A 110 -18.57 1.49 -19.47
N PRO A 111 -17.60 2.27 -19.01
CA PRO A 111 -16.83 3.12 -19.90
C PRO A 111 -16.16 2.32 -20.99
N LEU A 112 -16.06 2.91 -22.18
CA LEU A 112 -15.30 2.30 -23.26
C LEU A 112 -13.81 2.59 -23.08
N GLY A 113 -12.99 1.67 -23.57
CA GLY A 113 -11.54 1.81 -23.56
C GLY A 113 -10.91 1.38 -22.24
N PRO A 114 -9.64 1.75 -22.00
CA PRO A 114 -8.94 1.32 -20.79
C PRO A 114 -9.67 1.74 -19.52
N SER A 115 -9.68 0.85 -18.55
CA SER A 115 -10.33 1.10 -17.28
C SER A 115 -9.64 2.21 -16.50
N ARG A 116 -10.43 3.01 -15.78
CA ARG A 116 -9.94 4.03 -14.88
C ARG A 116 -10.02 3.51 -13.45
N SER A 117 -9.39 2.46 -13.19
CA SER A 117 -9.40 1.89 -11.85
C SER A 117 -8.58 2.73 -10.87
#